data_1780fd0e42842f14cd9e9aa29ee5ff4b
#
_entry.id   1780fd0e42842f14cd9e9aa29ee5ff4b
#
_cell.length_a   1.000
_cell.length_b   1.000
_cell.length_c   1.000
_cell.angle_alpha   90.00
_cell.angle_beta   90.00
_cell.angle_gamma   90.00
#
_symmetry.space_group_name_H-M   'P 1'
#
loop_
_entity.id
_entity.type
_entity.pdbx_description
1 polymer ?
#
loop_
_entity_poly.entity_id
_entity_poly.type
_entity_poly.pdbx_seq_one_letter_code
_entity_poly.pdbx_strand_id
1 'polypeptide(L)'
;MARKLLIATVLAALVLPPSSGTPREADPAVVDVTSEVKLIEKNSTKAAKDASQVVLWLVPVQGTENSAAAVLAKHHYRMLQENKTFEPKLLVVLLGSRVDFPNLDPWFHNVFSLYQGKRFDLGLYQAGAEKEVVFDRPGPSFLFCNIHPQMTAVILTVNSDFFGISDKAGRVFIRHVPAGRYAMHVWYENASSEFTDVAQRAIDIGPGENVLPAISIPVASHDWSHKDKYGYDYDPKASAPAY
;
A
#
# COMPACT_ATOMS: atom_id res chain seq x y z
N MET A 1 -23.74 -85.36 -40.54
CA MET A 1 -24.67 -84.26 -40.29
C MET A 1 -24.03 -83.35 -39.17
N ALA A 2 -23.47 -82.25 -39.60
CA ALA A 2 -22.80 -81.32 -38.66
C ALA A 2 -23.71 -80.09 -38.50
N ARG A 3 -24.15 -79.80 -37.28
CA ARG A 3 -24.91 -78.63 -36.93
C ARG A 3 -23.93 -77.48 -36.57
N LYS A 4 -23.98 -76.41 -37.38
CA LYS A 4 -23.28 -75.14 -37.11
C LYS A 4 -24.07 -74.35 -36.06
N LEU A 5 -23.41 -74.07 -34.98
CA LEU A 5 -23.92 -73.16 -33.92
C LEU A 5 -23.53 -71.74 -34.28
N LEU A 6 -24.48 -70.84 -34.55
CA LEU A 6 -24.22 -69.41 -34.69
C LEU A 6 -24.26 -68.78 -33.31
N ILE A 7 -23.14 -68.21 -32.93
CA ILE A 7 -23.03 -67.37 -31.73
C ILE A 7 -23.28 -65.93 -32.19
N ALA A 8 -24.39 -65.33 -31.74
CA ALA A 8 -24.70 -63.91 -31.90
C ALA A 8 -24.03 -63.10 -30.81
N THR A 9 -23.05 -62.32 -31.19
CA THR A 9 -22.37 -61.36 -30.23
C THR A 9 -23.23 -60.10 -30.15
N VAL A 10 -23.84 -59.86 -28.97
CA VAL A 10 -24.57 -58.64 -28.67
C VAL A 10 -23.56 -57.58 -28.20
N LEU A 11 -23.33 -56.55 -29.00
CA LEU A 11 -22.50 -55.39 -28.65
C LEU A 11 -23.35 -54.42 -27.80
N ALA A 12 -23.16 -54.42 -26.49
CA ALA A 12 -23.78 -53.43 -25.61
C ALA A 12 -23.04 -52.10 -25.74
N ALA A 13 -23.68 -51.09 -26.34
CA ALA A 13 -23.17 -49.73 -26.41
C ALA A 13 -23.32 -49.08 -25.02
N LEU A 14 -22.20 -48.80 -24.37
CA LEU A 14 -22.14 -48.08 -23.13
C LEU A 14 -22.40 -46.58 -23.40
N VAL A 15 -23.61 -46.11 -23.15
CA VAL A 15 -23.94 -44.68 -23.23
C VAL A 15 -23.46 -44.00 -21.94
N LEU A 16 -22.34 -43.28 -22.03
CA LEU A 16 -21.88 -42.42 -20.94
C LEU A 16 -22.83 -41.21 -20.84
N PRO A 17 -23.30 -40.87 -19.63
CA PRO A 17 -24.10 -39.66 -19.44
C PRO A 17 -23.26 -38.42 -19.76
N PRO A 18 -23.85 -37.35 -20.34
CA PRO A 18 -23.15 -36.10 -20.53
C PRO A 18 -22.65 -35.56 -19.21
N SER A 19 -21.36 -35.26 -19.12
CA SER A 19 -20.79 -34.60 -17.97
C SER A 19 -21.45 -33.24 -17.81
N SER A 20 -22.26 -33.09 -16.76
CA SER A 20 -22.79 -31.79 -16.33
C SER A 20 -21.62 -30.94 -15.82
N GLY A 21 -20.97 -30.25 -16.75
CA GLY A 21 -20.01 -29.20 -16.41
C GLY A 21 -20.77 -28.15 -15.61
N THR A 22 -20.41 -27.98 -14.32
CA THR A 22 -20.84 -26.82 -13.55
C THR A 22 -20.47 -25.57 -14.35
N PRO A 23 -21.38 -24.60 -14.52
CA PRO A 23 -21.06 -23.35 -15.17
C PRO A 23 -19.86 -22.73 -14.43
N ARG A 24 -18.75 -22.48 -15.11
CA ARG A 24 -17.65 -21.72 -14.58
C ARG A 24 -18.20 -20.33 -14.29
N GLU A 25 -18.18 -19.92 -13.04
CA GLU A 25 -18.54 -18.58 -12.64
C GLU A 25 -17.67 -17.61 -13.44
N ALA A 26 -18.29 -16.65 -14.11
CA ALA A 26 -17.57 -15.69 -14.93
C ALA A 26 -16.64 -14.89 -14.00
N ASP A 27 -15.39 -14.70 -14.41
CA ASP A 27 -14.46 -13.86 -13.66
C ASP A 27 -15.11 -12.48 -13.45
N PRO A 28 -14.98 -11.88 -12.24
CA PRO A 28 -15.60 -10.60 -11.95
C PRO A 28 -15.08 -9.53 -12.90
N ALA A 29 -15.96 -8.62 -13.32
CA ALA A 29 -15.56 -7.49 -14.17
C ALA A 29 -14.48 -6.68 -13.43
N VAL A 30 -13.43 -6.31 -14.15
CA VAL A 30 -12.34 -5.48 -13.63
C VAL A 30 -12.57 -4.05 -14.10
N VAL A 31 -12.56 -3.10 -13.18
CA VAL A 31 -12.90 -1.70 -13.42
C VAL A 31 -11.88 -0.75 -12.78
N ASP A 32 -11.86 0.50 -13.24
CA ASP A 32 -11.13 1.57 -12.57
C ASP A 32 -12.05 2.29 -11.59
N VAL A 33 -11.51 2.66 -10.44
CA VAL A 33 -12.22 3.37 -9.37
C VAL A 33 -11.60 4.74 -9.20
N THR A 34 -12.43 5.78 -9.13
CA THR A 34 -11.98 7.15 -8.93
C THR A 34 -12.59 7.75 -7.67
N SER A 35 -11.89 8.68 -7.05
CA SER A 35 -12.37 9.48 -5.93
C SER A 35 -11.74 10.86 -5.95
N GLU A 36 -12.32 11.79 -5.20
CA GLU A 36 -11.78 13.12 -4.94
C GLU A 36 -11.57 13.29 -3.44
N VAL A 37 -10.44 13.82 -3.02
CA VAL A 37 -10.15 14.16 -1.64
C VAL A 37 -10.00 15.68 -1.50
N LYS A 38 -10.47 16.22 -0.35
CA LYS A 38 -10.35 17.62 0.02
C LYS A 38 -9.74 17.71 1.39
N LEU A 39 -8.61 18.40 1.49
CA LEU A 39 -7.97 18.68 2.76
C LEU A 39 -8.57 19.97 3.34
N ILE A 40 -9.18 19.88 4.51
CA ILE A 40 -9.86 20.99 5.17
C ILE A 40 -9.00 21.46 6.34
N GLU A 41 -8.47 22.65 6.26
CA GLU A 41 -7.66 23.22 7.35
C GLU A 41 -8.53 23.46 8.61
N LYS A 42 -7.92 23.28 9.77
CA LYS A 42 -8.56 23.49 11.06
C LYS A 42 -9.09 24.93 11.15
N ASN A 43 -10.35 25.06 11.55
CA ASN A 43 -11.08 26.34 11.64
C ASN A 43 -11.31 27.05 10.29
N SER A 44 -11.26 26.32 9.17
CA SER A 44 -11.52 26.83 7.82
C SER A 44 -12.57 25.97 7.12
N THR A 45 -13.36 26.61 6.26
CA THR A 45 -14.23 25.91 5.31
C THR A 45 -13.58 25.77 3.93
N LYS A 46 -12.36 26.32 3.77
CA LYS A 46 -11.63 26.29 2.50
C LYS A 46 -10.79 25.02 2.42
N ALA A 47 -10.85 24.39 1.25
CA ALA A 47 -9.94 23.29 0.93
C ALA A 47 -8.52 23.83 0.70
N ALA A 48 -7.51 23.06 1.09
CA ALA A 48 -6.13 23.33 0.77
C ALA A 48 -5.93 23.35 -0.76
N LYS A 49 -4.96 24.13 -1.23
CA LYS A 49 -4.61 24.19 -2.67
C LYS A 49 -3.90 22.94 -3.18
N ASP A 50 -3.23 22.23 -2.29
CA ASP A 50 -2.54 20.97 -2.58
C ASP A 50 -3.17 19.89 -1.71
N ALA A 51 -3.80 18.91 -2.34
CA ALA A 51 -4.41 17.77 -1.70
C ALA A 51 -3.70 16.45 -2.09
N SER A 52 -2.43 16.53 -2.42
CA SER A 52 -1.62 15.36 -2.75
C SER A 52 -1.25 14.50 -1.54
N GLN A 53 -0.72 13.32 -1.80
CA GLN A 53 -0.20 12.37 -0.80
C GLN A 53 -1.25 11.77 0.16
N VAL A 54 -2.52 11.86 -0.17
CA VAL A 54 -3.55 11.04 0.49
C VAL A 54 -3.55 9.66 -0.15
N VAL A 55 -3.46 8.62 0.65
CA VAL A 55 -3.53 7.25 0.18
C VAL A 55 -4.91 6.68 0.46
N LEU A 56 -5.50 6.09 -0.57
CA LEU A 56 -6.76 5.37 -0.51
C LEU A 56 -6.51 3.95 -1.00
N TRP A 57 -6.96 2.94 -0.22
CA TRP A 57 -6.86 1.54 -0.65
C TRP A 57 -8.10 0.73 -0.29
N LEU A 58 -8.30 -0.34 -1.06
CA LEU A 58 -9.48 -1.19 -1.01
C LEU A 58 -9.08 -2.60 -0.61
N VAL A 59 -9.61 -3.08 0.51
CA VAL A 59 -9.37 -4.44 1.00
C VAL A 59 -10.63 -5.28 0.75
N PRO A 60 -10.57 -6.39 0.00
CA PRO A 60 -11.71 -7.27 -0.23
C PRO A 60 -12.31 -7.76 1.09
N VAL A 61 -13.65 -7.68 1.25
CA VAL A 61 -14.36 -8.12 2.47
C VAL A 61 -14.68 -9.61 2.44
N GLN A 62 -14.82 -10.20 1.27
CA GLN A 62 -15.10 -11.63 1.08
C GLN A 62 -14.30 -12.24 -0.07
N GLY A 63 -13.56 -13.31 0.26
CA GLY A 63 -13.38 -14.49 -0.56
C GLY A 63 -12.64 -14.37 -1.88
N THR A 64 -11.78 -13.41 -2.11
CA THR A 64 -10.77 -13.53 -3.15
C THR A 64 -9.44 -13.93 -2.50
N GLU A 65 -9.40 -15.14 -1.97
CA GLU A 65 -8.20 -15.71 -1.31
C GLU A 65 -7.02 -15.93 -2.26
N ASN A 66 -7.12 -15.53 -3.50
CA ASN A 66 -6.24 -16.09 -4.51
C ASN A 66 -5.17 -15.15 -5.04
N SER A 67 -4.65 -14.20 -4.33
CA SER A 67 -3.48 -13.61 -4.98
C SER A 67 -2.59 -12.75 -4.10
N ALA A 68 -3.14 -12.05 -3.14
CA ALA A 68 -2.39 -11.01 -2.45
C ALA A 68 -1.11 -11.53 -1.78
N ALA A 69 -1.15 -12.64 -1.06
CA ALA A 69 0.02 -13.12 -0.33
C ALA A 69 1.15 -13.64 -1.23
N ALA A 70 0.83 -14.26 -2.37
CA ALA A 70 1.82 -14.79 -3.29
C ALA A 70 2.45 -13.70 -4.19
N VAL A 71 1.69 -12.65 -4.49
CA VAL A 71 2.18 -11.50 -5.27
C VAL A 71 3.00 -10.56 -4.38
N LEU A 72 2.59 -10.34 -3.14
CA LEU A 72 3.23 -9.45 -2.17
C LEU A 72 4.71 -9.78 -1.89
N ALA A 73 5.09 -11.05 -1.92
CA ALA A 73 6.45 -11.49 -1.60
C ALA A 73 7.53 -11.08 -2.61
N LYS A 74 7.19 -10.52 -3.76
CA LYS A 74 8.11 -10.25 -4.88
C LYS A 74 8.39 -8.78 -5.16
N HIS A 75 7.79 -7.87 -4.41
CA HIS A 75 7.99 -6.45 -4.66
C HIS A 75 9.22 -5.93 -3.92
N HIS A 76 10.09 -5.28 -4.68
CA HIS A 76 11.23 -4.53 -4.19
C HIS A 76 10.97 -3.06 -4.45
N TYR A 77 11.06 -2.28 -3.40
CA TYR A 77 10.93 -0.83 -3.45
C TYR A 77 12.26 -0.20 -3.04
N ARG A 78 12.41 1.08 -3.30
CA ARG A 78 13.60 1.83 -2.90
C ARG A 78 13.20 3.14 -2.23
N MET A 79 13.87 3.45 -1.13
CA MET A 79 13.82 4.72 -0.41
C MET A 79 15.21 5.32 -0.45
N LEU A 80 15.44 6.26 -1.36
CA LEU A 80 16.76 6.84 -1.58
C LEU A 80 17.12 7.81 -0.45
N GLN A 81 18.39 7.91 -0.14
CA GLN A 81 18.97 8.95 0.70
C GLN A 81 19.85 9.80 -0.20
N GLU A 82 19.37 10.96 -0.56
CA GLU A 82 20.04 11.88 -1.46
C GLU A 82 19.77 13.32 -1.05
N ASN A 83 20.79 14.18 -1.11
CA ASN A 83 20.71 15.59 -0.72
C ASN A 83 20.21 15.81 0.73
N LYS A 84 20.56 14.91 1.66
CA LYS A 84 20.08 14.86 3.04
C LYS A 84 18.54 14.81 3.13
N THR A 85 17.92 14.08 2.22
CA THR A 85 16.49 13.79 2.21
C THR A 85 16.23 12.32 1.98
N PHE A 86 15.03 11.85 2.35
CA PHE A 86 14.49 10.59 1.86
C PHE A 86 13.61 10.84 0.65
N GLU A 87 13.79 10.04 -0.42
CA GLU A 87 13.02 10.12 -1.65
C GLU A 87 12.45 8.73 -2.05
N PRO A 88 11.13 8.63 -2.21
CA PRO A 88 10.11 9.68 -2.09
C PRO A 88 9.79 10.03 -0.62
N LYS A 89 9.12 11.15 -0.36
CA LYS A 89 8.62 11.52 0.98
C LYS A 89 7.54 10.58 1.50
N LEU A 90 6.73 10.03 0.63
CA LEU A 90 5.74 8.99 0.90
C LEU A 90 5.96 7.83 -0.05
N LEU A 91 6.20 6.65 0.50
CA LEU A 91 6.29 5.40 -0.24
C LEU A 91 5.18 4.45 0.23
N VAL A 92 4.30 4.03 -0.68
CA VAL A 92 3.31 2.98 -0.37
C VAL A 92 3.88 1.63 -0.79
N VAL A 93 3.89 0.68 0.14
CA VAL A 93 4.41 -0.66 -0.09
C VAL A 93 3.38 -1.73 0.28
N LEU A 94 3.42 -2.87 -0.39
CA LEU A 94 2.58 -4.00 -0.05
C LEU A 94 3.15 -4.75 1.15
N LEU A 95 2.28 -5.27 1.99
CA LEU A 95 2.64 -6.07 3.16
C LEU A 95 3.55 -7.25 2.77
N GLY A 96 4.66 -7.43 3.46
CA GLY A 96 5.68 -8.44 3.17
C GLY A 96 6.73 -8.03 2.15
N SER A 97 6.63 -6.84 1.57
CA SER A 97 7.61 -6.33 0.60
C SER A 97 8.93 -5.93 1.25
N ARG A 98 9.97 -5.90 0.41
CA ARG A 98 11.29 -5.40 0.77
C ARG A 98 11.47 -3.96 0.30
N VAL A 99 12.13 -3.17 1.12
CA VAL A 99 12.56 -1.83 0.77
C VAL A 99 14.06 -1.72 0.96
N ASP A 100 14.75 -1.31 -0.09
CA ASP A 100 16.16 -1.01 -0.08
C ASP A 100 16.37 0.46 0.26
N PHE A 101 17.40 0.74 1.05
CA PHE A 101 17.77 2.06 1.52
C PHE A 101 19.19 2.42 1.07
N PRO A 102 19.41 2.74 -0.22
CA PRO A 102 20.73 3.14 -0.69
C PRO A 102 21.08 4.54 -0.18
N ASN A 103 22.32 4.72 0.25
CA ASN A 103 22.90 6.01 0.57
C ASN A 103 23.66 6.57 -0.64
N LEU A 104 23.04 7.52 -1.34
CA LEU A 104 23.62 8.18 -2.54
C LEU A 104 24.38 9.46 -2.20
N ASP A 105 24.31 9.91 -0.95
CA ASP A 105 25.07 11.06 -0.47
C ASP A 105 26.52 10.68 -0.15
N PRO A 106 27.45 11.65 -0.19
CA PRO A 106 28.83 11.43 0.22
C PRO A 106 29.02 11.35 1.76
N TRP A 107 27.95 11.46 2.54
CA TRP A 107 27.98 11.43 4.01
C TRP A 107 27.38 10.15 4.57
N PHE A 108 27.65 9.91 5.85
CA PHE A 108 26.96 8.87 6.59
C PHE A 108 25.51 9.25 6.82
N HIS A 109 24.64 8.25 6.78
CA HIS A 109 23.25 8.35 7.18
C HIS A 109 22.86 7.19 8.10
N ASN A 110 21.74 7.36 8.77
CA ASN A 110 21.05 6.33 9.50
C ASN A 110 19.58 6.35 9.07
N VAL A 111 18.94 5.21 9.05
CA VAL A 111 17.49 5.10 8.88
C VAL A 111 16.92 4.35 10.05
N PHE A 112 16.00 4.96 10.76
CA PHE A 112 15.30 4.29 11.85
C PHE A 112 13.81 4.63 11.87
N SER A 113 13.00 3.73 12.43
CA SER A 113 11.58 3.90 12.72
C SER A 113 11.28 3.22 14.05
N LEU A 114 10.87 3.98 15.07
CA LEU A 114 10.66 3.48 16.42
C LEU A 114 9.21 3.56 16.88
N TYR A 115 8.34 4.16 16.07
CA TYR A 115 6.95 4.40 16.41
C TYR A 115 6.03 3.35 15.77
N GLN A 116 4.93 3.76 15.18
CA GLN A 116 3.93 2.88 14.56
C GLN A 116 4.51 2.05 13.41
N GLY A 117 3.79 1.03 12.97
CA GLY A 117 4.17 0.18 11.84
C GLY A 117 5.39 -0.69 12.11
N LYS A 118 6.26 -0.83 11.11
CA LYS A 118 7.51 -1.58 11.22
C LYS A 118 8.56 -0.78 12.00
N ARG A 119 9.06 -1.37 13.10
CA ARG A 119 10.14 -0.78 13.90
C ARG A 119 11.47 -1.38 13.49
N PHE A 120 12.46 -0.51 13.26
CA PHE A 120 13.83 -0.93 12.92
C PHE A 120 14.82 0.23 13.14
N ASP A 121 16.11 -0.10 13.20
CA ASP A 121 17.23 0.81 13.18
C ASP A 121 18.35 0.19 12.37
N LEU A 122 18.71 0.81 11.25
CA LEU A 122 19.77 0.35 10.38
C LEU A 122 21.18 0.73 10.85
N GLY A 123 21.29 1.54 11.92
CA GLY A 123 22.57 2.10 12.34
C GLY A 123 23.13 3.07 11.28
N LEU A 124 24.29 3.63 11.56
CA LEU A 124 25.01 4.48 10.61
C LEU A 124 25.61 3.63 9.48
N TYR A 125 25.58 4.14 8.25
CA TYR A 125 26.26 3.56 7.11
C TYR A 125 26.72 4.60 6.10
N GLN A 126 27.79 4.27 5.42
CA GLN A 126 28.57 5.17 4.57
C GLN A 126 27.94 5.39 3.19
N ALA A 127 28.48 6.36 2.46
CA ALA A 127 28.20 6.61 1.07
C ALA A 127 28.32 5.32 0.21
N GLY A 128 27.37 5.13 -0.72
CA GLY A 128 27.33 4.00 -1.64
C GLY A 128 26.88 2.66 -0.99
N ALA A 129 26.71 2.60 0.34
CA ALA A 129 26.16 1.42 0.99
C ALA A 129 24.64 1.37 0.87
N GLU A 130 24.09 0.16 0.86
CA GLU A 130 22.65 -0.11 0.82
C GLU A 130 22.29 -1.09 1.93
N LYS A 131 21.14 -0.88 2.56
CA LYS A 131 20.56 -1.78 3.56
C LYS A 131 19.11 -2.07 3.22
N GLU A 132 18.58 -3.17 3.72
CA GLU A 132 17.26 -3.70 3.37
C GLU A 132 16.40 -3.91 4.62
N VAL A 133 15.09 -3.67 4.49
CA VAL A 133 14.07 -3.98 5.52
C VAL A 133 12.87 -4.65 4.87
N VAL A 134 12.34 -5.70 5.52
CA VAL A 134 11.05 -6.31 5.16
C VAL A 134 9.93 -5.64 5.94
N PHE A 135 8.92 -5.12 5.25
CA PHE A 135 7.77 -4.46 5.84
C PHE A 135 6.63 -5.46 6.08
N ASP A 136 6.69 -6.16 7.18
CA ASP A 136 5.81 -7.26 7.61
C ASP A 136 4.66 -6.84 8.55
N ARG A 137 4.47 -5.52 8.73
CA ARG A 137 3.39 -4.94 9.55
C ARG A 137 2.66 -3.86 8.77
N PRO A 138 1.31 -3.91 8.69
CA PRO A 138 0.54 -2.86 8.05
C PRO A 138 0.57 -1.56 8.87
N GLY A 139 0.33 -0.45 8.18
CA GLY A 139 0.29 0.89 8.77
C GLY A 139 1.51 1.73 8.46
N PRO A 140 1.53 2.99 8.94
CA PRO A 140 2.60 3.94 8.68
C PRO A 140 3.85 3.64 9.52
N SER A 141 5.01 3.70 8.88
CA SER A 141 6.33 3.69 9.51
C SER A 141 6.99 5.04 9.23
N PHE A 142 7.15 5.84 10.27
CA PHE A 142 7.78 7.15 10.17
C PHE A 142 9.30 6.97 10.22
N LEU A 143 9.97 7.41 9.18
CA LEU A 143 11.42 7.29 9.01
C LEU A 143 12.12 8.57 9.43
N PHE A 144 13.26 8.41 10.09
CA PHE A 144 14.10 9.49 10.56
C PHE A 144 15.58 9.15 10.35
N CYS A 145 16.41 10.19 10.24
CA CYS A 145 17.86 10.08 10.31
C CYS A 145 18.35 10.58 11.67
N ASN A 146 19.26 9.83 12.33
CA ASN A 146 19.77 10.18 13.65
C ASN A 146 20.72 11.38 13.68
N ILE A 147 21.20 11.84 12.54
CA ILE A 147 22.19 12.92 12.42
C ILE A 147 21.72 14.12 11.59
N HIS A 148 20.61 13.98 10.88
CA HIS A 148 20.02 15.05 10.06
C HIS A 148 18.54 15.21 10.41
N PRO A 149 18.18 16.16 11.28
CA PRO A 149 16.81 16.29 11.81
C PRO A 149 15.76 16.57 10.75
N GLN A 150 16.14 17.13 9.59
CA GLN A 150 15.23 17.40 8.46
C GLN A 150 14.93 16.15 7.61
N MET A 151 15.67 15.05 7.78
CA MET A 151 15.46 13.82 7.01
C MET A 151 14.33 12.99 7.61
N THR A 152 13.15 13.20 7.08
CA THR A 152 11.93 12.46 7.44
C THR A 152 11.24 11.92 6.21
N ALA A 153 10.56 10.78 6.33
CA ALA A 153 9.66 10.23 5.31
C ALA A 153 8.66 9.27 5.95
N VAL A 154 7.69 8.81 5.17
CA VAL A 154 6.75 7.79 5.60
C VAL A 154 6.75 6.63 4.62
N ILE A 155 6.81 5.41 5.14
CA ILE A 155 6.46 4.21 4.40
C ILE A 155 5.12 3.71 4.93
N LEU A 156 4.09 3.77 4.09
CA LEU A 156 2.78 3.22 4.39
C LEU A 156 2.68 1.79 3.86
N THR A 157 2.60 0.83 4.76
CA THR A 157 2.41 -0.58 4.40
C THR A 157 0.92 -0.90 4.31
N VAL A 158 0.46 -1.28 3.12
CA VAL A 158 -0.94 -1.64 2.86
C VAL A 158 -1.07 -3.15 2.58
N ASN A 159 -2.24 -3.69 2.87
CA ASN A 159 -2.55 -5.12 2.71
C ASN A 159 -3.40 -5.40 1.46
N SER A 160 -3.32 -4.53 0.47
CA SER A 160 -4.01 -4.68 -0.81
C SER A 160 -3.23 -3.97 -1.90
N ASP A 161 -3.19 -4.53 -3.10
CA ASP A 161 -2.63 -3.93 -4.32
C ASP A 161 -3.59 -2.93 -4.99
N PHE A 162 -4.84 -2.86 -4.54
CA PHE A 162 -5.82 -1.89 -5.00
C PHE A 162 -5.69 -0.58 -4.22
N PHE A 163 -4.72 0.25 -4.57
CA PHE A 163 -4.52 1.54 -3.93
C PHE A 163 -4.23 2.65 -4.95
N GLY A 164 -4.48 3.89 -4.53
CA GLY A 164 -4.15 5.09 -5.26
C GLY A 164 -3.67 6.20 -4.32
N ILE A 165 -2.85 7.09 -4.85
CA ILE A 165 -2.35 8.27 -4.15
C ILE A 165 -2.94 9.50 -4.84
N SER A 166 -3.46 10.45 -4.07
CA SER A 166 -4.03 11.68 -4.63
C SER A 166 -2.98 12.56 -5.29
N ASP A 167 -3.37 13.17 -6.39
CA ASP A 167 -2.62 14.26 -7.00
C ASP A 167 -2.86 15.60 -6.27
N LYS A 168 -2.22 16.68 -6.71
CA LYS A 168 -2.39 18.02 -6.13
C LYS A 168 -3.82 18.53 -6.17
N ALA A 169 -4.61 18.09 -7.15
CA ALA A 169 -6.03 18.43 -7.26
C ALA A 169 -6.92 17.53 -6.38
N GLY A 170 -6.34 16.59 -5.64
CA GLY A 170 -7.07 15.65 -4.80
C GLY A 170 -7.66 14.46 -5.54
N ARG A 171 -7.34 14.25 -6.81
CA ARG A 171 -7.87 13.13 -7.59
C ARG A 171 -7.11 11.84 -7.25
N VAL A 172 -7.87 10.77 -6.97
CA VAL A 172 -7.35 9.43 -6.71
C VAL A 172 -7.84 8.49 -7.78
N PHE A 173 -6.93 7.66 -8.30
CA PHE A 173 -7.24 6.62 -9.28
C PHE A 173 -6.74 5.27 -8.76
N ILE A 174 -7.65 4.28 -8.68
CA ILE A 174 -7.31 2.90 -8.34
C ILE A 174 -7.68 2.05 -9.54
N ARG A 175 -6.70 1.38 -10.11
CA ARG A 175 -6.86 0.64 -11.37
C ARG A 175 -7.10 -0.84 -11.14
N HIS A 176 -7.77 -1.46 -12.12
CA HIS A 176 -7.94 -2.91 -12.23
C HIS A 176 -8.57 -3.55 -10.98
N VAL A 177 -9.56 -2.88 -10.39
CA VAL A 177 -10.31 -3.38 -9.22
C VAL A 177 -11.38 -4.36 -9.70
N PRO A 178 -11.39 -5.62 -9.26
CA PRO A 178 -12.49 -6.53 -9.51
C PRO A 178 -13.79 -6.04 -8.90
N ALA A 179 -14.92 -6.24 -9.58
CA ALA A 179 -16.22 -5.97 -8.99
C ALA A 179 -16.40 -6.81 -7.71
N GLY A 180 -16.90 -6.19 -6.63
CA GLY A 180 -17.02 -6.85 -5.35
C GLY A 180 -17.20 -5.88 -4.18
N ARG A 181 -17.22 -6.43 -2.98
CA ARG A 181 -17.36 -5.66 -1.75
C ARG A 181 -16.01 -5.45 -1.08
N TYR A 182 -15.72 -4.21 -0.70
CA TYR A 182 -14.43 -3.78 -0.14
C TYR A 182 -14.60 -2.99 1.14
N ALA A 183 -13.62 -3.11 2.03
CA ALA A 183 -13.35 -2.11 3.05
C ALA A 183 -12.43 -1.06 2.44
N MET A 184 -12.93 0.17 2.30
CA MET A 184 -12.14 1.32 1.86
C MET A 184 -11.40 1.91 3.07
N HIS A 185 -10.11 2.13 2.91
CA HIS A 185 -9.25 2.77 3.88
C HIS A 185 -8.69 4.06 3.30
N VAL A 186 -8.48 5.04 4.16
CA VAL A 186 -7.87 6.32 3.80
C VAL A 186 -6.80 6.67 4.82
N TRP A 187 -5.67 7.15 4.35
CA TRP A 187 -4.59 7.63 5.21
C TRP A 187 -4.01 8.94 4.65
N TYR A 188 -3.75 9.85 5.55
CA TYR A 188 -3.03 11.09 5.28
C TYR A 188 -2.17 11.45 6.48
N GLU A 189 -0.91 11.82 6.26
CA GLU A 189 0.07 12.08 7.31
C GLU A 189 -0.39 13.13 8.32
N ASN A 190 -1.05 14.19 7.84
CA ASN A 190 -1.53 15.31 8.65
C ASN A 190 -3.05 15.25 8.93
N ALA A 191 -3.67 14.08 8.82
CA ALA A 191 -5.07 13.93 9.20
C ALA A 191 -5.24 14.13 10.72
N SER A 192 -6.36 14.72 11.14
CA SER A 192 -6.70 14.75 12.56
C SER A 192 -6.90 13.33 13.11
N SER A 193 -6.63 13.12 14.40
CA SER A 193 -6.84 11.82 15.05
C SER A 193 -8.28 11.32 14.92
N GLU A 194 -9.25 12.21 15.01
CA GLU A 194 -10.68 11.92 14.84
C GLU A 194 -11.01 11.35 13.45
N PHE A 195 -10.32 11.83 12.39
CA PHE A 195 -10.51 11.32 11.06
C PHE A 195 -9.90 9.92 10.90
N THR A 196 -8.74 9.67 11.49
CA THR A 196 -8.04 8.38 11.42
C THR A 196 -8.91 7.23 11.94
N ASP A 197 -9.72 7.50 12.96
CA ASP A 197 -10.60 6.49 13.58
C ASP A 197 -11.83 6.15 12.72
N VAL A 198 -12.27 7.04 11.83
CA VAL A 198 -13.46 6.88 10.97
C VAL A 198 -13.15 6.64 9.50
N ALA A 199 -11.90 6.52 9.14
CA ALA A 199 -11.45 6.40 7.75
C ALA A 199 -11.73 5.04 7.09
N GLN A 200 -12.50 4.15 7.72
CA GLN A 200 -12.88 2.85 7.17
C GLN A 200 -14.36 2.85 6.79
N ARG A 201 -14.65 2.48 5.55
CA ARG A 201 -16.03 2.35 5.04
C ARG A 201 -16.17 1.10 4.19
N ALA A 202 -17.31 0.41 4.32
CA ALA A 202 -17.67 -0.63 3.37
C ALA A 202 -18.21 0.01 2.09
N ILE A 203 -17.76 -0.46 0.94
CA ILE A 203 -18.20 0.00 -0.38
C ILE A 203 -18.41 -1.21 -1.30
N ASP A 204 -19.31 -1.06 -2.26
CA ASP A 204 -19.55 -2.03 -3.31
C ASP A 204 -19.06 -1.46 -4.65
N ILE A 205 -18.20 -2.21 -5.33
CA ILE A 205 -17.68 -1.89 -6.67
C ILE A 205 -18.45 -2.73 -7.67
N GLY A 206 -19.20 -2.08 -8.55
CA GLY A 206 -19.98 -2.72 -9.59
C GLY A 206 -19.25 -2.81 -10.93
N PRO A 207 -19.83 -3.54 -11.92
CA PRO A 207 -19.33 -3.48 -13.28
C PRO A 207 -19.65 -2.11 -13.88
N GLY A 208 -18.67 -1.43 -14.46
CA GLY A 208 -18.82 -0.11 -15.08
C GLY A 208 -18.05 1.00 -14.39
N GLU A 209 -18.52 2.24 -14.53
CA GLU A 209 -17.89 3.40 -13.92
C GLU A 209 -18.12 3.42 -12.40
N ASN A 210 -17.03 3.54 -11.63
CA ASN A 210 -17.08 3.62 -10.17
C ASN A 210 -16.44 4.92 -9.69
N VAL A 211 -17.29 5.91 -9.42
CA VAL A 211 -16.89 7.18 -8.81
C VAL A 211 -17.33 7.17 -7.35
N LEU A 212 -16.35 7.08 -6.45
CA LEU A 212 -16.63 7.13 -5.02
C LEU A 212 -16.97 8.54 -4.56
N PRO A 213 -17.77 8.69 -3.50
CA PRO A 213 -18.06 9.99 -2.91
C PRO A 213 -16.77 10.72 -2.52
N ALA A 214 -16.76 12.04 -2.67
CA ALA A 214 -15.65 12.88 -2.25
C ALA A 214 -15.39 12.75 -0.73
N ILE A 215 -14.11 12.72 -0.37
CA ILE A 215 -13.65 12.52 1.00
C ILE A 215 -13.06 13.84 1.51
N SER A 216 -13.66 14.39 2.57
CA SER A 216 -13.11 15.57 3.24
C SER A 216 -12.30 15.15 4.45
N ILE A 217 -11.03 15.57 4.51
CA ILE A 217 -10.07 15.21 5.54
C ILE A 217 -9.74 16.46 6.34
N PRO A 218 -10.12 16.53 7.62
CA PRO A 218 -9.68 17.61 8.50
C PRO A 218 -8.18 17.47 8.76
N VAL A 219 -7.45 18.54 8.47
CA VAL A 219 -5.99 18.60 8.66
C VAL A 219 -5.69 19.13 10.04
N ALA A 220 -4.84 18.42 10.77
CA ALA A 220 -4.21 18.89 11.99
C ALA A 220 -2.82 19.46 11.66
N SER A 221 -2.43 20.52 12.36
CA SER A 221 -1.02 20.93 12.36
C SER A 221 -0.24 19.95 13.24
N HIS A 222 0.62 19.16 12.65
CA HIS A 222 1.57 18.33 13.39
C HIS A 222 2.91 19.07 13.45
N ASP A 223 3.48 19.14 14.64
CA ASP A 223 4.88 19.49 14.79
C ASP A 223 5.69 18.21 14.55
N TRP A 224 6.35 18.13 13.41
CA TRP A 224 7.21 17.01 13.05
C TRP A 224 8.62 17.14 13.62
N SER A 225 8.84 18.08 14.59
CA SER A 225 10.05 18.06 15.36
C SER A 225 10.15 16.70 16.06
N HIS A 226 11.25 16.02 15.83
CA HIS A 226 11.50 14.73 16.45
C HIS A 226 12.84 14.76 17.16
N LYS A 227 12.98 13.89 18.13
CA LYS A 227 14.23 13.65 18.82
C LYS A 227 15.04 12.60 18.08
N ASP A 228 16.31 12.52 18.42
CA ASP A 228 17.17 11.44 17.96
C ASP A 228 16.67 10.07 18.49
N LYS A 229 17.25 8.99 18.01
CA LYS A 229 16.86 7.63 18.42
C LYS A 229 17.05 7.31 19.90
N TYR A 230 17.79 8.14 20.62
CA TYR A 230 18.02 8.02 22.06
C TYR A 230 17.10 8.93 22.88
N GLY A 231 16.27 9.75 22.23
CA GLY A 231 15.33 10.67 22.86
C GLY A 231 15.92 12.03 23.21
N TYR A 232 17.10 12.37 22.69
CA TYR A 232 17.73 13.69 22.87
C TYR A 232 17.38 14.64 21.72
N ASP A 233 17.43 15.92 21.99
CA ASP A 233 17.31 16.94 20.96
C ASP A 233 18.58 16.95 20.09
N TYR A 234 18.43 17.22 18.80
CA TYR A 234 19.57 17.32 17.90
C TYR A 234 20.46 18.51 18.26
N ASP A 235 21.78 18.31 18.20
CA ASP A 235 22.71 19.42 18.38
C ASP A 235 22.56 20.41 17.20
N PRO A 236 22.18 21.67 17.46
CA PRO A 236 22.05 22.68 16.41
C PRO A 236 23.37 22.91 15.63
N LYS A 237 24.50 22.54 16.19
CA LYS A 237 25.84 22.66 15.57
C LYS A 237 26.20 21.42 14.74
N ALA A 238 25.54 20.28 14.92
CA ALA A 238 25.80 19.06 14.16
C ALA A 238 25.35 19.13 12.69
N SER A 239 24.66 20.18 12.27
CA SER A 239 24.31 20.44 10.88
C SER A 239 25.50 20.90 10.01
N ALA A 240 26.62 21.26 10.63
CA ALA A 240 27.88 21.53 9.91
C ALA A 240 28.58 20.19 9.64
N PRO A 241 29.02 19.89 8.40
CA PRO A 241 29.77 18.68 8.13
C PRO A 241 31.07 18.70 8.94
N ALA A 242 31.17 17.80 9.88
CA ALA A 242 32.37 17.61 10.70
C ALA A 242 33.30 16.54 10.09
N TYR A 243 33.22 16.36 8.75
CA TYR A 243 34.11 15.42 8.06
C TYR A 243 34.43 15.93 6.66
#